data_d716a319edecbf78bbf46c9a6a044274
#
_entry.id   d716a319edecbf78bbf46c9a6a044274
#
_cell.length_a   1.000
_cell.length_b   1.000
_cell.length_c   1.000
_cell.angle_alpha   90.00
_cell.angle_beta   90.00
_cell.angle_gamma   90.00
#
_symmetry.space_group_name_H-M   'P 1'
#
loop_
_entity.id
_entity.type
_entity.pdbx_description
1 polymer ?
#
loop_
_entity_poly.entity_id
_entity_poly.type
_entity_poly.pdbx_seq_one_letter_code
_entity_poly.pdbx_strand_id
1 'polypeptide(L)'
;ALVKETRILKKKVYGQQMVGESPAIQEIRSMIDKVAPTDARVLIQGSNGTGKELVARNLHQASNRSAMPYIEVNCAAIPSELIESELFGHEKGSFTSAIKQHKGKFEQADGGTLFLDEIGDMSLAAQAKVLRVLQGKKLSRVGSDKDINVDVRVLAATNKNLKEEIARGTFREDLYHRLSVIVIKVPSLD
;
A
#
# COMPACT_ATOMS: atom_id res chain seq x y z
N ALA A 1 9.04 -2.53 -31.45
CA ALA A 1 10.20 -3.22 -30.88
C ALA A 1 10.42 -2.83 -29.43
N LEU A 2 10.53 -1.54 -29.12
CA LEU A 2 10.73 -1.08 -27.73
C LEU A 2 9.54 -1.42 -26.85
N VAL A 3 8.33 -1.24 -27.35
CA VAL A 3 7.11 -1.61 -26.65
C VAL A 3 7.07 -3.10 -26.38
N LYS A 4 7.52 -3.89 -27.36
CA LYS A 4 7.57 -5.35 -27.23
C LYS A 4 8.62 -5.77 -26.21
N GLU A 5 9.78 -5.13 -26.18
CA GLU A 5 10.83 -5.40 -25.20
C GLU A 5 10.40 -5.00 -23.81
N THR A 6 9.76 -3.85 -23.67
CA THR A 6 9.22 -3.40 -22.37
C THR A 6 8.14 -4.37 -21.89
N ARG A 7 7.32 -4.88 -22.81
CA ARG A 7 6.32 -5.88 -22.49
C ARG A 7 6.96 -7.21 -22.06
N ILE A 8 8.04 -7.61 -22.70
CA ILE A 8 8.79 -8.81 -22.33
C ILE A 8 9.46 -8.62 -20.97
N LEU A 9 10.06 -7.47 -20.72
CA LEU A 9 10.68 -7.15 -19.43
C LEU A 9 9.62 -7.08 -18.33
N LYS A 10 8.50 -6.46 -18.59
CA LYS A 10 7.37 -6.46 -17.67
C LYS A 10 6.85 -7.87 -17.42
N LYS A 11 6.73 -8.67 -18.45
CA LYS A 11 6.38 -10.07 -18.31
C LYS A 11 7.40 -10.85 -17.52
N LYS A 12 8.70 -10.57 -17.68
CA LYS A 12 9.72 -11.21 -16.87
C LYS A 12 9.63 -10.80 -15.40
N VAL A 13 9.42 -9.51 -15.13
CA VAL A 13 9.34 -8.99 -13.78
C VAL A 13 8.03 -9.40 -13.11
N TYR A 14 6.92 -9.24 -13.79
CA TYR A 14 5.60 -9.63 -13.27
C TYR A 14 5.31 -11.10 -13.47
N GLY A 15 5.76 -11.61 -14.61
CA GLY A 15 5.46 -12.93 -15.05
C GLY A 15 6.26 -14.00 -14.35
N GLN A 16 7.47 -13.73 -13.87
CA GLN A 16 8.24 -14.77 -13.17
C GLN A 16 7.52 -15.29 -11.94
N GLN A 17 6.71 -14.45 -11.33
CA GLN A 17 5.93 -14.82 -10.15
C GLN A 17 4.46 -15.10 -10.48
N MET A 18 4.00 -14.60 -11.61
CA MET A 18 2.65 -14.87 -12.12
C MET A 18 2.69 -15.72 -13.38
N VAL A 19 3.85 -16.26 -13.71
CA VAL A 19 4.00 -17.22 -14.78
C VAL A 19 3.40 -18.54 -14.34
N GLY A 20 2.67 -19.11 -15.22
CA GLY A 20 2.09 -20.39 -14.98
C GLY A 20 0.63 -20.37 -15.28
N GLU A 21 0.17 -21.52 -15.56
CA GLU A 21 -1.20 -21.79 -15.91
C GLU A 21 -1.97 -22.31 -14.69
N SER A 22 -1.39 -22.19 -13.47
CA SER A 22 -2.06 -22.70 -12.28
C SER A 22 -3.39 -21.95 -12.08
N PRO A 23 -4.43 -22.64 -11.62
CA PRO A 23 -5.71 -21.98 -11.36
C PRO A 23 -5.59 -20.82 -10.39
N ALA A 24 -4.70 -20.93 -9.38
CA ALA A 24 -4.50 -19.87 -8.39
C ALA A 24 -3.94 -18.59 -9.03
N ILE A 25 -2.99 -18.72 -9.95
CA ILE A 25 -2.40 -17.57 -10.65
C ILE A 25 -3.44 -16.95 -11.59
N GLN A 26 -4.21 -17.76 -12.29
CA GLN A 26 -5.28 -17.27 -13.16
C GLN A 26 -6.37 -16.53 -12.38
N GLU A 27 -6.71 -17.01 -11.18
CA GLU A 27 -7.64 -16.33 -10.30
C GLU A 27 -7.14 -14.95 -9.90
N ILE A 28 -5.86 -14.84 -9.54
CA ILE A 28 -5.26 -13.56 -9.17
C ILE A 28 -5.31 -12.60 -10.35
N ARG A 29 -4.94 -13.04 -11.54
CA ARG A 29 -5.02 -12.20 -12.75
C ARG A 29 -6.43 -11.75 -13.04
N SER A 30 -7.39 -12.65 -12.89
CA SER A 30 -8.81 -12.33 -13.08
C SER A 30 -9.28 -11.29 -12.07
N MET A 31 -8.88 -11.42 -10.81
CA MET A 31 -9.21 -10.44 -9.77
C MET A 31 -8.57 -9.08 -10.05
N ILE A 32 -7.31 -9.07 -10.47
CA ILE A 32 -6.63 -7.82 -10.84
C ILE A 32 -7.40 -7.11 -11.94
N ASP A 33 -7.77 -7.84 -13.00
CA ASP A 33 -8.49 -7.26 -14.14
C ASP A 33 -9.85 -6.68 -13.72
N LYS A 34 -10.53 -7.31 -12.78
CA LYS A 34 -11.84 -6.84 -12.30
C LYS A 34 -11.72 -5.67 -11.34
N VAL A 35 -10.72 -5.67 -10.49
CA VAL A 35 -10.59 -4.73 -9.37
C VAL A 35 -9.81 -3.49 -9.75
N ALA A 36 -8.83 -3.63 -10.65
CA ALA A 36 -7.95 -2.52 -11.02
C ALA A 36 -8.69 -1.27 -11.51
N PRO A 37 -9.73 -1.37 -12.37
CA PRO A 37 -10.44 -0.18 -12.82
C PRO A 37 -11.27 0.52 -11.76
N THR A 38 -11.48 -0.11 -10.61
CA THR A 38 -12.21 0.49 -9.49
C THR A 38 -11.26 1.26 -8.59
N ASP A 39 -11.81 2.05 -7.67
CA ASP A 39 -11.03 2.70 -6.61
C ASP A 39 -11.03 1.91 -5.31
N ALA A 40 -11.45 0.65 -5.36
CA ALA A 40 -11.52 -0.18 -4.16
C ALA A 40 -10.15 -0.39 -3.54
N ARG A 41 -10.10 -0.32 -2.22
CA ARG A 41 -8.92 -0.68 -1.47
C ARG A 41 -8.74 -2.18 -1.50
N VAL A 42 -7.48 -2.61 -1.59
CA VAL A 42 -7.14 -4.03 -1.71
C VAL A 42 -6.15 -4.38 -0.62
N LEU A 43 -6.45 -5.44 0.11
CA LEU A 43 -5.51 -6.05 1.05
C LEU A 43 -4.94 -7.32 0.41
N ILE A 44 -3.63 -7.34 0.25
CA ILE A 44 -2.90 -8.45 -0.37
C ILE A 44 -2.26 -9.27 0.74
N GLN A 45 -2.63 -10.53 0.84
CA GLN A 45 -2.12 -11.43 1.87
C GLN A 45 -1.23 -12.50 1.24
N GLY A 46 -0.10 -12.76 1.87
CA GLY A 46 0.82 -13.78 1.42
C GLY A 46 2.11 -13.74 2.22
N SER A 47 2.84 -14.85 2.24
CA SER A 47 4.13 -14.92 2.90
C SER A 47 5.17 -14.07 2.14
N ASN A 48 6.29 -13.80 2.80
CA ASN A 48 7.38 -13.06 2.19
C ASN A 48 7.87 -13.77 0.92
N GLY A 49 8.17 -12.98 -0.10
CA GLY A 49 8.68 -13.52 -1.37
C GLY A 49 7.61 -14.10 -2.28
N THR A 50 6.33 -13.91 -2.00
CA THR A 50 5.24 -14.45 -2.84
C THR A 50 4.84 -13.53 -3.99
N GLY A 51 5.42 -12.33 -4.09
CA GLY A 51 5.09 -11.41 -5.17
C GLY A 51 3.95 -10.46 -4.86
N LYS A 52 3.71 -10.17 -3.58
CA LYS A 52 2.67 -9.22 -3.19
C LYS A 52 2.84 -7.86 -3.86
N GLU A 53 4.08 -7.35 -3.93
CA GLU A 53 4.36 -6.09 -4.59
C GLU A 53 4.08 -6.12 -6.09
N LEU A 54 4.21 -7.27 -6.73
CA LEU A 54 3.86 -7.40 -8.14
C LEU A 54 2.37 -7.30 -8.35
N VAL A 55 1.58 -7.87 -7.45
CA VAL A 55 0.12 -7.73 -7.49
C VAL A 55 -0.27 -6.25 -7.36
N ALA A 56 0.36 -5.54 -6.43
CA ALA A 56 0.07 -4.12 -6.23
C ALA A 56 0.43 -3.29 -7.47
N ARG A 57 1.59 -3.52 -8.06
CA ARG A 57 2.01 -2.82 -9.29
C ARG A 57 1.08 -3.11 -10.45
N ASN A 58 0.66 -4.37 -10.60
CA ASN A 58 -0.28 -4.75 -11.65
C ASN A 58 -1.63 -4.07 -11.46
N LEU A 59 -2.11 -3.99 -10.22
CA LEU A 59 -3.34 -3.27 -9.91
C LEU A 59 -3.24 -1.80 -10.32
N HIS A 60 -2.13 -1.15 -10.00
CA HIS A 60 -1.95 0.26 -10.38
C HIS A 60 -1.86 0.42 -11.89
N GLN A 61 -1.09 -0.41 -12.58
CA GLN A 61 -0.89 -0.30 -14.02
C GLN A 61 -2.16 -0.54 -14.82
N ALA A 62 -3.04 -1.40 -14.34
CA ALA A 62 -4.31 -1.69 -14.98
C ALA A 62 -5.43 -0.76 -14.50
N SER A 63 -5.14 0.18 -13.62
CA SER A 63 -6.13 1.10 -13.04
C SER A 63 -6.29 2.36 -13.87
N ASN A 64 -7.32 3.13 -13.52
CA ASN A 64 -7.54 4.46 -14.12
C ASN A 64 -6.50 5.48 -13.66
N ARG A 65 -5.68 5.13 -12.66
CA ARG A 65 -4.60 5.97 -12.14
C ARG A 65 -3.23 5.56 -12.66
N SER A 66 -3.15 4.77 -13.72
CA SER A 66 -1.89 4.20 -14.21
C SER A 66 -0.85 5.26 -14.61
N ALA A 67 -1.29 6.43 -15.06
CA ALA A 67 -0.40 7.56 -15.41
C ALA A 67 -0.05 8.44 -14.20
N MET A 68 -0.63 8.18 -13.05
CA MET A 68 -0.43 8.95 -11.83
C MET A 68 0.63 8.28 -10.94
N PRO A 69 1.12 8.97 -9.90
CA PRO A 69 2.17 8.40 -9.06
C PRO A 69 1.81 7.05 -8.46
N TYR A 70 2.80 6.20 -8.34
CA TYR A 70 2.74 4.96 -7.59
C TYR A 70 3.87 4.96 -6.56
N ILE A 71 3.50 5.02 -5.30
CA ILE A 71 4.47 5.14 -4.20
C ILE A 71 4.39 3.87 -3.35
N GLU A 72 5.53 3.23 -3.10
CA GLU A 72 5.64 2.06 -2.23
C GLU A 72 6.27 2.44 -0.91
N VAL A 73 5.74 1.92 0.18
CA VAL A 73 6.30 2.07 1.52
C VAL A 73 6.38 0.70 2.17
N ASN A 74 7.57 0.31 2.61
CA ASN A 74 7.73 -0.89 3.43
C ASN A 74 7.71 -0.49 4.90
N CYS A 75 6.59 -0.73 5.56
CA CYS A 75 6.38 -0.31 6.95
C CYS A 75 7.29 -1.03 7.93
N ALA A 76 7.78 -2.22 7.58
CA ALA A 76 8.72 -2.96 8.42
C ALA A 76 10.15 -2.38 8.36
N ALA A 77 10.50 -1.71 7.28
CA ALA A 77 11.84 -1.17 7.08
C ALA A 77 12.04 0.20 7.70
N ILE A 78 10.96 0.87 8.13
CA ILE A 78 11.03 2.22 8.69
C ILE A 78 10.94 2.11 10.22
N PRO A 79 11.88 2.72 10.96
CA PRO A 79 11.79 2.76 12.42
C PRO A 79 10.44 3.33 12.89
N SER A 80 9.89 2.76 13.95
CA SER A 80 8.56 3.13 14.43
C SER A 80 8.43 4.60 14.78
N GLU A 81 9.50 5.24 15.25
CA GLU A 81 9.50 6.66 15.58
C GLU A 81 9.51 7.57 14.35
N LEU A 82 9.82 7.02 13.16
CA LEU A 82 9.86 7.79 11.91
C LEU A 82 8.68 7.53 10.99
N ILE A 83 7.88 6.49 11.28
CA ILE A 83 6.82 6.06 10.34
C ILE A 83 5.77 7.16 10.11
N GLU A 84 5.39 7.89 11.14
CA GLU A 84 4.38 8.96 11.00
C GLU A 84 4.91 10.09 10.12
N SER A 85 6.15 10.52 10.34
CA SER A 85 6.79 11.54 9.52
C SER A 85 6.95 11.10 8.08
N GLU A 86 7.31 9.84 7.85
CA GLU A 86 7.46 9.29 6.50
C GLU A 86 6.13 9.24 5.75
N LEU A 87 5.07 8.83 6.43
CA LEU A 87 3.76 8.69 5.79
C LEU A 87 3.04 10.03 5.62
N PHE A 88 3.05 10.86 6.65
CA PHE A 88 2.21 12.06 6.69
C PHE A 88 2.98 13.36 6.51
N GLY A 89 4.32 13.29 6.54
CA GLY A 89 5.16 14.48 6.46
C GLY A 89 5.30 15.18 7.80
N HIS A 90 6.15 16.17 7.85
CA HIS A 90 6.36 16.98 9.04
C HIS A 90 6.65 18.44 8.69
N GLU A 91 6.32 19.32 9.61
CA GLU A 91 6.69 20.73 9.51
C GLU A 91 8.09 20.94 10.11
N LYS A 92 8.76 22.00 9.68
CA LYS A 92 10.06 22.39 10.22
C LYS A 92 9.94 22.60 11.74
N GLY A 93 10.85 21.99 12.50
CA GLY A 93 10.88 22.14 13.96
C GLY A 93 9.87 21.28 14.71
N SER A 94 9.14 20.38 14.02
CA SER A 94 8.16 19.52 14.68
C SER A 94 8.78 18.49 15.64
N PHE A 95 10.07 18.19 15.47
CA PHE A 95 10.87 17.35 16.36
C PHE A 95 12.33 17.76 16.21
N THR A 96 13.19 17.25 17.11
CA THR A 96 14.58 17.70 17.24
C THR A 96 15.36 17.69 15.94
N SER A 97 15.19 16.69 15.07
CA SER A 97 15.90 16.56 13.81
C SER A 97 15.13 17.07 12.59
N ALA A 98 13.96 17.73 12.82
CA ALA A 98 13.15 18.26 11.72
C ALA A 98 13.65 19.62 11.28
N ILE A 99 14.77 19.64 10.51
CA ILE A 99 15.39 20.86 10.02
C ILE A 99 14.62 21.48 8.85
N LYS A 100 13.90 20.66 8.09
CA LYS A 100 13.13 21.07 6.92
C LYS A 100 11.72 20.52 6.98
N GLN A 101 10.79 21.23 6.33
CA GLN A 101 9.49 20.68 6.00
C GLN A 101 9.67 19.46 5.10
N HIS A 102 8.90 18.41 5.34
CA HIS A 102 8.97 17.17 4.57
C HIS A 102 7.56 16.77 4.14
N LYS A 103 7.41 16.52 2.84
CA LYS A 103 6.19 15.94 2.28
C LYS A 103 6.17 14.45 2.51
N GLY A 104 5.10 13.95 3.13
CA GLY A 104 4.95 12.53 3.37
C GLY A 104 4.54 11.74 2.14
N LYS A 105 4.53 10.43 2.29
CA LYS A 105 4.23 9.51 1.18
C LYS A 105 2.78 9.67 0.68
N PHE A 106 1.83 9.95 1.57
CA PHE A 106 0.44 10.20 1.15
C PHE A 106 0.35 11.40 0.22
N GLU A 107 1.03 12.49 0.55
CA GLU A 107 1.05 13.67 -0.33
C GLU A 107 1.76 13.38 -1.65
N GLN A 108 2.86 12.63 -1.62
CA GLN A 108 3.58 12.25 -2.82
C GLN A 108 2.74 11.37 -3.75
N ALA A 109 1.85 10.59 -3.18
CA ALA A 109 0.96 9.68 -3.93
C ALA A 109 -0.34 10.36 -4.39
N ASP A 110 -0.56 11.63 -4.07
CA ASP A 110 -1.82 12.31 -4.35
C ASP A 110 -2.20 12.21 -5.83
N GLY A 111 -3.42 11.82 -6.08
CA GLY A 111 -3.94 11.52 -7.41
C GLY A 111 -3.67 10.10 -7.88
N GLY A 112 -2.78 9.37 -7.22
CA GLY A 112 -2.34 8.06 -7.62
C GLY A 112 -2.61 6.97 -6.59
N THR A 113 -1.61 6.12 -6.40
CA THR A 113 -1.72 4.92 -5.56
C THR A 113 -0.59 4.89 -4.54
N LEU A 114 -0.94 4.56 -3.30
CA LEU A 114 0.03 4.28 -2.24
C LEU A 114 -0.07 2.81 -1.85
N PHE A 115 1.05 2.11 -1.93
CA PHE A 115 1.14 0.72 -1.51
C PHE A 115 1.86 0.63 -0.17
N LEU A 116 1.15 0.17 0.85
CA LEU A 116 1.68 -0.01 2.21
C LEU A 116 2.01 -1.49 2.42
N ASP A 117 3.28 -1.84 2.22
CA ASP A 117 3.75 -3.21 2.42
C ASP A 117 4.03 -3.45 3.90
N GLU A 118 3.75 -4.66 4.36
CA GLU A 118 3.89 -5.07 5.76
C GLU A 118 3.14 -4.15 6.72
N ILE A 119 1.87 -3.92 6.42
CA ILE A 119 0.99 -3.03 7.19
C ILE A 119 0.85 -3.49 8.65
N GLY A 120 1.01 -4.79 8.91
CA GLY A 120 0.92 -5.35 10.25
C GLY A 120 2.05 -4.92 11.19
N ASP A 121 3.12 -4.33 10.65
CA ASP A 121 4.24 -3.83 11.45
C ASP A 121 4.10 -2.37 11.86
N MET A 122 3.01 -1.73 11.47
CA MET A 122 2.76 -0.33 11.79
C MET A 122 2.31 -0.16 13.24
N SER A 123 2.78 0.90 13.90
CA SER A 123 2.34 1.23 15.26
C SER A 123 0.85 1.56 15.30
N LEU A 124 0.22 1.39 16.46
CA LEU A 124 -1.20 1.73 16.62
C LEU A 124 -1.48 3.21 16.35
N ALA A 125 -0.55 4.09 16.74
CA ALA A 125 -0.70 5.53 16.48
C ALA A 125 -0.70 5.84 14.98
N ALA A 126 0.21 5.22 14.23
CA ALA A 126 0.25 5.38 12.79
C ALA A 126 -1.00 4.78 12.12
N GLN A 127 -1.45 3.63 12.60
CA GLN A 127 -2.70 3.02 12.12
C GLN A 127 -3.90 3.94 12.27
N ALA A 128 -4.00 4.63 13.41
CA ALA A 128 -5.10 5.58 13.65
C ALA A 128 -5.07 6.73 12.65
N LYS A 129 -3.88 7.22 12.31
CA LYS A 129 -3.72 8.30 11.32
C LYS A 129 -4.03 7.82 9.90
N VAL A 130 -3.61 6.62 9.54
CA VAL A 130 -3.97 6.03 8.25
C VAL A 130 -5.49 5.91 8.13
N LEU A 131 -6.14 5.42 9.19
CA LEU A 131 -7.59 5.31 9.21
C LEU A 131 -8.28 6.65 8.94
N ARG A 132 -7.80 7.73 9.54
CA ARG A 132 -8.35 9.07 9.30
C ARG A 132 -8.26 9.47 7.83
N VAL A 133 -7.14 9.19 7.18
CA VAL A 133 -6.96 9.49 5.76
C VAL A 133 -7.95 8.69 4.92
N LEU A 134 -8.13 7.42 5.25
CA LEU A 134 -9.07 6.57 4.52
C LEU A 134 -10.51 7.02 4.68
N GLN A 135 -10.86 7.52 5.86
CA GLN A 135 -12.23 7.98 6.15
C GLN A 135 -12.55 9.36 5.56
N GLY A 136 -11.59 10.30 5.67
CA GLY A 136 -11.85 11.70 5.37
C GLY A 136 -11.11 12.28 4.18
N LYS A 137 -10.20 11.53 3.57
CA LYS A 137 -9.33 12.00 2.48
C LYS A 137 -8.55 13.25 2.87
N LYS A 138 -8.18 13.34 4.13
CA LYS A 138 -7.43 14.46 4.71
C LYS A 138 -6.37 13.92 5.65
N LEU A 139 -5.26 14.63 5.72
CA LEU A 139 -4.21 14.34 6.69
C LEU A 139 -3.68 15.64 7.28
N SER A 140 -2.98 15.53 8.40
CA SER A 140 -2.19 16.62 8.98
C SER A 140 -0.75 16.17 9.10
N ARG A 141 0.18 17.05 8.76
CA ARG A 141 1.61 16.77 8.97
C ARG A 141 1.93 16.77 10.45
N VAL A 142 2.98 16.01 10.82
CA VAL A 142 3.47 16.04 12.19
C VAL A 142 3.87 17.47 12.56
N GLY A 143 3.39 17.96 13.67
CA GLY A 143 3.62 19.33 14.13
C GLY A 143 2.67 20.36 13.53
N SER A 144 1.63 19.95 12.82
CA SER A 144 0.64 20.84 12.24
C SER A 144 -0.76 20.28 12.48
N ASP A 145 -1.72 21.18 12.68
CA ASP A 145 -3.15 20.85 12.74
C ASP A 145 -3.90 21.27 11.47
N LYS A 146 -3.15 21.70 10.46
CA LYS A 146 -3.70 22.07 9.17
C LYS A 146 -4.10 20.83 8.37
N ASP A 147 -5.33 20.78 7.87
CA ASP A 147 -5.79 19.69 7.03
C ASP A 147 -5.28 19.84 5.60
N ILE A 148 -4.76 18.74 5.07
CA ILE A 148 -4.32 18.64 3.67
C ILE A 148 -5.19 17.59 3.00
N ASN A 149 -5.86 17.97 1.92
CA ASN A 149 -6.69 17.04 1.14
C ASN A 149 -5.80 16.18 0.25
N VAL A 150 -6.05 14.87 0.26
CA VAL A 150 -5.35 13.93 -0.62
C VAL A 150 -6.36 12.96 -1.22
N ASP A 151 -6.15 12.59 -2.47
CA ASP A 151 -6.95 11.60 -3.17
C ASP A 151 -6.03 10.46 -3.58
N VAL A 152 -5.95 9.44 -2.75
CA VAL A 152 -5.01 8.33 -2.91
C VAL A 152 -5.77 7.01 -2.84
N ARG A 153 -5.53 6.15 -3.82
CA ARG A 153 -5.97 4.76 -3.73
C ARG A 153 -4.95 3.99 -2.89
N VAL A 154 -5.41 3.38 -1.81
CA VAL A 154 -4.53 2.64 -0.90
C VAL A 154 -4.62 1.15 -1.20
N LEU A 155 -3.46 0.54 -1.42
CA LEU A 155 -3.27 -0.90 -1.46
C LEU A 155 -2.38 -1.27 -0.28
N ALA A 156 -2.71 -2.33 0.41
CA ALA A 156 -1.94 -2.79 1.56
C ALA A 156 -1.58 -4.25 1.42
N ALA A 157 -0.46 -4.65 2.01
CA ALA A 157 -0.04 -6.04 2.00
C ALA A 157 0.47 -6.45 3.38
N THR A 158 0.35 -7.72 3.69
CA THR A 158 0.86 -8.27 4.94
C THR A 158 1.16 -9.76 4.80
N ASN A 159 2.19 -10.22 5.52
CA ASN A 159 2.45 -11.65 5.72
C ASN A 159 1.82 -12.15 7.03
N LYS A 160 1.22 -11.26 7.81
CA LYS A 160 0.65 -11.59 9.12
C LYS A 160 -0.83 -11.92 9.01
N ASN A 161 -1.32 -12.71 9.93
CA ASN A 161 -2.76 -12.91 10.12
C ASN A 161 -3.29 -11.73 10.92
N LEU A 162 -3.92 -10.77 10.24
CA LEU A 162 -4.39 -9.54 10.88
C LEU A 162 -5.50 -9.80 11.89
N LYS A 163 -6.31 -10.84 11.71
CA LYS A 163 -7.34 -11.19 12.68
C LYS A 163 -6.71 -11.61 14.02
N GLU A 164 -5.59 -12.34 13.97
CA GLU A 164 -4.82 -12.67 15.18
C GLU A 164 -4.20 -11.42 15.79
N GLU A 165 -3.67 -10.52 14.97
CA GLU A 165 -3.09 -9.26 15.46
C GLU A 165 -4.16 -8.38 16.12
N ILE A 166 -5.37 -8.37 15.61
CA ILE A 166 -6.51 -7.67 16.22
C ILE A 166 -6.80 -8.28 17.60
N ALA A 167 -6.84 -9.61 17.69
CA ALA A 167 -7.07 -10.30 18.95
C ALA A 167 -5.99 -9.99 20.00
N ARG A 168 -4.75 -9.79 19.55
CA ARG A 168 -3.62 -9.42 20.44
C ARG A 168 -3.60 -7.94 20.79
N GLY A 169 -4.42 -7.12 20.14
CA GLY A 169 -4.45 -5.68 20.36
C GLY A 169 -3.35 -4.92 19.63
N THR A 170 -2.68 -5.52 18.65
CA THR A 170 -1.59 -4.89 17.90
C THR A 170 -2.03 -4.33 16.55
N PHE A 171 -3.25 -4.61 16.13
CA PHE A 171 -3.83 -4.06 14.92
C PHE A 171 -5.28 -3.65 15.17
N ARG A 172 -5.65 -2.49 14.62
CA ARG A 172 -6.99 -1.94 14.81
C ARG A 172 -8.01 -2.65 13.92
N GLU A 173 -9.09 -3.07 14.52
CA GLU A 173 -10.19 -3.72 13.80
C GLU A 173 -10.83 -2.78 12.78
N ASP A 174 -11.04 -1.50 13.14
CA ASP A 174 -11.64 -0.51 12.26
C ASP A 174 -10.77 -0.27 10.99
N LEU A 175 -9.46 -0.22 11.16
CA LEU A 175 -8.56 -0.10 10.02
C LEU A 175 -8.61 -1.34 9.13
N TYR A 176 -8.64 -2.52 9.73
CA TYR A 176 -8.73 -3.78 8.98
C TYR A 176 -9.96 -3.77 8.07
N HIS A 177 -11.11 -3.37 8.59
CA HIS A 177 -12.35 -3.33 7.79
C HIS A 177 -12.30 -2.29 6.67
N ARG A 178 -11.58 -1.20 6.87
CA ARG A 178 -11.41 -0.17 5.83
C ARG A 178 -10.46 -0.62 4.72
N LEU A 179 -9.43 -1.40 5.07
CA LEU A 179 -8.43 -1.87 4.10
C LEU A 179 -8.89 -3.11 3.33
N SER A 180 -9.69 -3.95 3.93
CA SER A 180 -10.04 -5.26 3.39
C SER A 180 -11.34 -5.25 2.58
N VAL A 181 -11.56 -4.19 1.81
CA VAL A 181 -12.72 -4.12 0.89
C VAL A 181 -12.63 -5.27 -0.11
N ILE A 182 -11.45 -5.45 -0.70
CA ILE A 182 -11.12 -6.60 -1.54
C ILE A 182 -9.90 -7.27 -0.92
N VAL A 183 -9.92 -8.58 -0.81
CA VAL A 183 -8.78 -9.36 -0.29
C VAL A 183 -8.27 -10.26 -1.41
N ILE A 184 -6.98 -10.15 -1.71
CA ILE A 184 -6.29 -11.03 -2.65
C ILE A 184 -5.28 -11.84 -1.87
N LYS A 185 -5.42 -13.16 -1.91
CA LYS A 185 -4.45 -14.08 -1.29
C LYS A 185 -3.48 -14.57 -2.34
N VAL A 186 -2.20 -14.35 -2.10
CA VAL A 186 -1.15 -14.77 -3.01
C VAL A 186 -0.61 -16.11 -2.51
N PRO A 187 -0.69 -17.17 -3.32
CA PRO A 187 -0.22 -18.47 -2.90
C PRO A 187 1.30 -18.51 -2.75
N SER A 188 1.77 -19.41 -1.90
CA SER A 188 3.20 -19.69 -1.80
C SER A 188 3.71 -20.25 -3.14
N LEU A 189 4.96 -19.90 -3.48
CA LEU A 189 5.60 -20.36 -4.70
C LEU A 189 6.25 -21.74 -4.55
N ASP A 190 6.14 -22.35 -3.39
CA ASP A 190 6.70 -23.69 -3.13
C ASP A 190 5.96 -24.79 -3.88
#